data_af0263ddd6ebabb21ae0341c39573f94
#
_entry.id   af0263ddd6ebabb21ae0341c39573f94
#
_cell.length_a   1.000
_cell.length_b   1.000
_cell.length_c   1.000
_cell.angle_alpha   90.00
_cell.angle_beta   90.00
_cell.angle_gamma   90.00
#
_symmetry.space_group_name_H-M   'P 1'
#
loop_
_entity.id
_entity.type
_entity.pdbx_description
1 polymer ?
#
loop_
_entity_poly.entity_id
_entity_poly.type
_entity_poly.pdbx_seq_one_letter_code
_entity_poly.pdbx_strand_id
1 'polypeptide(L)'
;MRKVTLRVPVLVLMLVFSLPTLLNAEFDIWSPDFVTIDNAHPNLSTNTIAISGRNFGNQQPVVNLGATSLVVTSFSPTAITANLPASLAPGSYHLTVVAGGVFPRVGLLDLTIGNVGPQGPAGPPGPQGPQGPQGPTGRQGVPGFARPAGLAINPLQVALLKWAPYSGVTFPVENGPFGIAFDGANIWVANSGSNSVTELRSSDGANLGTFNVGAGPLGIAFDGANIWVTNGGSNSVTKLRASDGANLGTFGVEFSPFGVAFDGANIWVTSGESVTKLRASDGAPLGTFFVGGNAFGIAFDGANIWVVAAGQFPHVCKLQASNGANLGNFPVNAGGGIAFDGANIWVTNRGSNSVTKLRASGGANLGSYAAGTSPVGIAFDGANIWVTNTSSNTVNKL
;
A
#
# COMPACT_ATOMS: atom_id res chain seq x y z
N MET A 1 -18.92 -31.60 20.72
CA MET A 1 -18.13 -30.34 20.70
C MET A 1 -18.50 -29.52 21.92
N ARG A 2 -17.56 -29.32 22.83
CA ARG A 2 -17.80 -28.66 24.13
C ARG A 2 -17.69 -27.14 23.93
N LYS A 3 -18.75 -26.40 24.28
CA LYS A 3 -18.73 -24.94 24.41
C LYS A 3 -17.93 -24.55 25.66
N VAL A 4 -16.91 -23.72 25.51
CA VAL A 4 -16.20 -23.11 26.63
C VAL A 4 -16.73 -21.70 26.80
N THR A 5 -17.37 -21.44 27.93
CA THR A 5 -17.88 -20.10 28.30
C THR A 5 -16.85 -19.44 29.19
N LEU A 6 -16.18 -18.39 28.71
CA LEU A 6 -15.27 -17.57 29.53
C LEU A 6 -16.07 -16.39 30.11
N ARG A 7 -16.21 -16.33 31.43
CA ARG A 7 -16.79 -15.18 32.13
C ARG A 7 -15.66 -14.25 32.58
N VAL A 8 -15.68 -13.01 32.11
CA VAL A 8 -14.83 -11.93 32.62
C VAL A 8 -15.68 -10.96 33.41
N PRO A 9 -15.37 -10.65 34.67
CA PRO A 9 -16.13 -9.68 35.46
C PRO A 9 -15.70 -8.26 35.08
N VAL A 10 -16.64 -7.46 34.58
CA VAL A 10 -16.48 -6.01 34.43
C VAL A 10 -16.97 -5.34 35.70
N LEU A 11 -16.07 -4.67 36.40
CA LEU A 11 -16.40 -3.79 37.52
C LEU A 11 -16.96 -2.48 36.94
N VAL A 12 -18.26 -2.28 37.03
CA VAL A 12 -18.93 -1.02 36.65
C VAL A 12 -19.33 -0.28 37.91
N LEU A 13 -18.84 0.96 38.00
CA LEU A 13 -19.22 1.93 39.02
C LEU A 13 -20.69 2.31 38.81
N MET A 14 -21.51 2.04 39.83
CA MET A 14 -22.95 2.37 39.88
C MET A 14 -23.16 3.90 39.92
N LEU A 15 -23.99 4.41 39.02
CA LEU A 15 -24.88 5.52 39.30
C LEU A 15 -26.32 5.06 39.05
N VAL A 16 -27.10 5.11 40.10
CA VAL A 16 -28.46 4.62 40.23
C VAL A 16 -29.41 5.47 39.40
N PHE A 17 -30.12 4.84 38.44
CA PHE A 17 -31.53 5.20 38.15
C PHE A 17 -32.28 3.90 37.76
N SER A 18 -33.39 3.72 38.40
CA SER A 18 -34.33 2.60 38.32
C SER A 18 -34.96 2.48 36.94
N LEU A 19 -34.88 1.29 36.30
CA LEU A 19 -35.94 0.74 35.45
C LEU A 19 -35.74 -0.79 35.30
N PRO A 20 -36.77 -1.60 35.49
CA PRO A 20 -36.69 -3.04 35.34
C PRO A 20 -36.87 -3.47 33.88
N THR A 21 -36.42 -4.68 33.60
CA THR A 21 -36.61 -5.46 32.36
C THR A 21 -35.74 -5.06 31.16
N LEU A 22 -34.59 -5.73 31.07
CA LEU A 22 -34.05 -6.26 29.83
C LEU A 22 -33.05 -7.37 30.16
N LEU A 23 -33.60 -8.55 30.30
CA LEU A 23 -32.84 -9.79 30.35
C LEU A 23 -32.62 -10.31 28.94
N ASN A 24 -31.42 -10.83 28.70
CA ASN A 24 -31.01 -11.60 27.51
C ASN A 24 -30.78 -10.81 26.22
N ALA A 25 -29.68 -10.04 26.15
CA ALA A 25 -28.96 -9.87 24.89
C ALA A 25 -27.79 -10.86 24.88
N GLU A 26 -27.90 -11.95 24.14
CA GLU A 26 -26.76 -12.75 23.74
C GLU A 26 -25.86 -11.87 22.85
N PHE A 27 -24.69 -11.50 23.38
CA PHE A 27 -23.67 -10.87 22.55
C PHE A 27 -23.03 -11.96 21.70
N ASP A 28 -23.46 -12.05 20.45
CA ASP A 28 -22.80 -12.85 19.44
C ASP A 28 -21.55 -12.09 18.94
N ILE A 29 -20.37 -12.40 19.51
CA ILE A 29 -19.08 -11.78 19.19
C ILE A 29 -18.50 -12.28 17.85
N TRP A 30 -19.28 -12.99 17.03
CA TRP A 30 -18.88 -13.51 15.72
C TRP A 30 -19.88 -13.12 14.63
N SER A 31 -20.16 -11.83 14.46
CA SER A 31 -20.77 -11.32 13.24
C SER A 31 -19.78 -10.38 12.56
N PRO A 32 -19.29 -10.67 11.33
CA PRO A 32 -18.45 -9.76 10.57
C PRO A 32 -19.33 -8.68 9.92
N ASP A 33 -19.97 -7.85 10.75
CA ASP A 33 -20.86 -6.77 10.31
C ASP A 33 -20.07 -5.51 9.93
N PHE A 34 -19.04 -5.65 9.14
CA PHE A 34 -18.38 -4.47 8.55
C PHE A 34 -19.30 -3.87 7.47
N VAL A 35 -19.35 -2.53 7.43
CA VAL A 35 -19.95 -1.82 6.31
C VAL A 35 -19.07 -2.07 5.08
N THR A 36 -19.66 -2.66 4.05
CA THR A 36 -18.97 -2.90 2.77
C THR A 36 -19.66 -2.08 1.69
N ILE A 37 -18.90 -1.29 0.95
CA ILE A 37 -19.37 -0.61 -0.26
C ILE A 37 -18.92 -1.47 -1.45
N ASP A 38 -19.88 -2.09 -2.13
CA ASP A 38 -19.59 -2.94 -3.30
C ASP A 38 -19.43 -2.10 -4.56
N ASN A 39 -20.18 -0.99 -4.68
CA ASN A 39 -20.12 -0.09 -5.82
C ASN A 39 -20.71 1.30 -5.50
N ALA A 40 -20.29 2.32 -6.29
CA ALA A 40 -20.83 3.67 -6.23
C ALA A 40 -20.92 4.27 -7.65
N HIS A 41 -22.10 4.67 -8.05
CA HIS A 41 -22.38 5.23 -9.37
C HIS A 41 -22.80 6.70 -9.27
N PRO A 42 -21.89 7.65 -9.54
CA PRO A 42 -22.26 9.06 -9.63
C PRO A 42 -23.04 9.36 -10.91
N ASN A 43 -24.14 10.07 -10.78
CA ASN A 43 -24.91 10.62 -11.90
C ASN A 43 -24.83 12.16 -11.85
N LEU A 44 -23.97 12.72 -12.68
CA LEU A 44 -23.73 14.17 -12.72
C LEU A 44 -24.89 14.94 -13.36
N SER A 45 -25.74 14.28 -14.16
CA SER A 45 -26.91 14.95 -14.76
C SER A 45 -28.04 15.19 -13.76
N THR A 46 -28.14 14.35 -12.73
CA THR A 46 -29.12 14.48 -11.64
C THR A 46 -28.49 14.93 -10.33
N ASN A 47 -27.19 15.15 -10.31
CA ASN A 47 -26.40 15.44 -9.11
C ASN A 47 -26.67 14.43 -7.97
N THR A 48 -26.67 13.14 -8.28
CA THR A 48 -26.90 12.08 -7.31
C THR A 48 -25.81 11.01 -7.39
N ILE A 49 -25.62 10.27 -6.29
CA ILE A 49 -24.80 9.08 -6.26
C ILE A 49 -25.61 7.91 -5.69
N ALA A 50 -25.61 6.79 -6.40
CA ALA A 50 -26.19 5.54 -5.94
C ALA A 50 -25.05 4.65 -5.42
N ILE A 51 -25.16 4.19 -4.17
CA ILE A 51 -24.15 3.37 -3.48
C ILE A 51 -24.81 2.04 -3.15
N SER A 52 -24.20 0.95 -3.53
CA SER A 52 -24.61 -0.42 -3.20
C SER A 52 -23.57 -1.10 -2.31
N GLY A 53 -24.05 -1.96 -1.40
CA GLY A 53 -23.16 -2.61 -0.43
C GLY A 53 -23.92 -3.46 0.57
N ARG A 54 -23.33 -3.63 1.76
CA ARG A 54 -23.91 -4.43 2.85
C ARG A 54 -23.69 -3.74 4.19
N ASN A 55 -24.61 -4.06 5.11
CA ASN A 55 -24.55 -3.63 6.50
C ASN A 55 -24.64 -2.10 6.70
N PHE A 56 -25.32 -1.39 5.80
CA PHE A 56 -25.59 0.05 5.98
C PHE A 56 -26.53 0.35 7.14
N GLY A 57 -27.12 -0.69 7.75
CA GLY A 57 -27.98 -0.58 8.92
C GLY A 57 -29.42 -0.15 8.60
N ASN A 58 -30.19 0.00 9.70
CA ASN A 58 -31.59 0.44 9.63
C ASN A 58 -31.78 1.91 10.08
N GLN A 59 -30.70 2.59 10.40
CA GLN A 59 -30.68 4.03 10.68
C GLN A 59 -29.97 4.75 9.53
N GLN A 60 -30.37 6.02 9.30
CA GLN A 60 -29.80 6.81 8.22
C GLN A 60 -28.27 6.90 8.37
N PRO A 61 -27.50 6.40 7.39
CA PRO A 61 -26.04 6.48 7.42
C PRO A 61 -25.57 7.91 7.11
N VAL A 62 -24.37 8.24 7.58
CA VAL A 62 -23.64 9.42 7.15
C VAL A 62 -22.77 9.05 5.96
N VAL A 63 -22.90 9.80 4.86
CA VAL A 63 -22.11 9.58 3.64
C VAL A 63 -21.25 10.83 3.40
N ASN A 64 -19.94 10.61 3.26
CA ASN A 64 -19.00 11.70 2.94
C ASN A 64 -18.26 11.38 1.64
N LEU A 65 -18.04 12.43 0.83
CA LEU A 65 -17.20 12.40 -0.36
C LEU A 65 -16.01 13.34 -0.14
N GLY A 66 -14.85 12.77 0.18
CA GLY A 66 -13.73 13.53 0.72
C GLY A 66 -14.11 14.22 2.04
N ALA A 67 -13.95 15.53 2.11
CA ALA A 67 -14.32 16.35 3.28
C ALA A 67 -15.81 16.80 3.26
N THR A 68 -16.57 16.50 2.21
CA THR A 68 -17.94 16.98 2.03
C THR A 68 -18.95 15.93 2.47
N SER A 69 -19.84 16.28 3.42
CA SER A 69 -20.94 15.42 3.82
C SER A 69 -22.09 15.53 2.80
N LEU A 70 -22.57 14.36 2.31
CA LEU A 70 -23.64 14.28 1.34
C LEU A 70 -25.00 14.14 2.03
N VAL A 71 -26.04 14.74 1.43
CA VAL A 71 -27.42 14.57 1.90
C VAL A 71 -27.96 13.25 1.38
N VAL A 72 -28.19 12.29 2.28
CA VAL A 72 -28.82 11.00 1.94
C VAL A 72 -30.29 11.22 1.70
N THR A 73 -30.79 10.84 0.51
CA THR A 73 -32.18 10.97 0.07
C THR A 73 -32.99 9.70 0.24
N SER A 74 -32.31 8.54 0.16
CA SER A 74 -32.91 7.23 0.47
C SER A 74 -31.84 6.26 0.94
N PHE A 75 -32.22 5.30 1.78
CA PHE A 75 -31.31 4.26 2.23
C PHE A 75 -32.06 2.95 2.58
N SER A 76 -31.31 1.86 2.51
CA SER A 76 -31.68 0.52 2.98
C SER A 76 -30.43 -0.17 3.52
N PRO A 77 -30.49 -1.36 4.12
CA PRO A 77 -29.30 -2.10 4.56
C PRO A 77 -28.27 -2.40 3.46
N THR A 78 -28.68 -2.29 2.18
CA THR A 78 -27.83 -2.65 1.03
C THR A 78 -27.70 -1.58 -0.05
N ALA A 79 -28.42 -0.46 0.08
CA ALA A 79 -28.40 0.61 -0.93
C ALA A 79 -28.59 1.98 -0.28
N ILE A 80 -27.86 2.98 -0.78
CA ILE A 80 -27.97 4.39 -0.38
C ILE A 80 -28.03 5.24 -1.63
N THR A 81 -28.88 6.27 -1.62
CA THR A 81 -28.84 7.36 -2.60
C THR A 81 -28.57 8.67 -1.86
N ALA A 82 -27.61 9.44 -2.36
CA ALA A 82 -27.29 10.75 -1.79
C ALA A 82 -27.09 11.80 -2.87
N ASN A 83 -27.25 13.06 -2.50
CA ASN A 83 -27.02 14.18 -3.41
C ASN A 83 -25.54 14.53 -3.50
N LEU A 84 -25.03 14.71 -4.72
CA LEU A 84 -23.71 15.26 -4.99
C LEU A 84 -23.75 16.79 -4.98
N PRO A 85 -22.63 17.47 -4.62
CA PRO A 85 -22.51 18.90 -4.77
C PRO A 85 -22.70 19.32 -6.24
N ALA A 86 -23.39 20.43 -6.47
CA ALA A 86 -23.69 20.92 -7.84
C ALA A 86 -22.42 21.34 -8.62
N SER A 87 -21.31 21.59 -7.93
CA SER A 87 -20.03 22.00 -8.51
C SER A 87 -18.90 21.04 -8.16
N LEU A 88 -19.13 19.73 -8.35
CA LEU A 88 -18.10 18.73 -8.08
C LEU A 88 -17.05 18.75 -9.21
N ALA A 89 -15.79 19.04 -8.87
CA ALA A 89 -14.70 19.04 -9.83
C ALA A 89 -14.37 17.58 -10.28
N PRO A 90 -13.90 17.37 -11.51
CA PRO A 90 -13.32 16.07 -11.90
C PRO A 90 -12.14 15.73 -11.00
N GLY A 91 -12.07 14.46 -10.53
CA GLY A 91 -11.00 14.02 -9.63
C GLY A 91 -11.31 12.71 -8.95
N SER A 92 -10.36 12.22 -8.16
CA SER A 92 -10.53 11.04 -7.31
C SER A 92 -10.94 11.47 -5.90
N TYR A 93 -11.94 10.78 -5.36
CA TYR A 93 -12.55 11.10 -4.07
C TYR A 93 -12.65 9.83 -3.22
N HIS A 94 -12.38 9.98 -1.92
CA HIS A 94 -12.69 8.93 -0.94
C HIS A 94 -14.16 9.02 -0.55
N LEU A 95 -14.94 8.00 -0.89
CA LEU A 95 -16.32 7.85 -0.45
C LEU A 95 -16.31 7.08 0.87
N THR A 96 -16.92 7.66 1.90
CA THR A 96 -17.04 7.06 3.23
C THR A 96 -18.51 6.92 3.60
N VAL A 97 -18.91 5.72 4.03
CA VAL A 97 -20.25 5.45 4.59
C VAL A 97 -20.09 5.05 6.04
N VAL A 98 -20.70 5.82 6.94
CA VAL A 98 -20.73 5.54 8.38
C VAL A 98 -22.14 5.08 8.76
N ALA A 99 -22.30 3.80 9.05
CA ALA A 99 -23.55 3.25 9.55
C ALA A 99 -23.71 3.54 11.03
N GLY A 100 -24.90 4.06 11.39
CA GLY A 100 -25.24 4.39 12.78
C GLY A 100 -25.40 3.18 13.70
N GLY A 101 -25.21 3.39 15.00
CA GLY A 101 -25.35 2.40 16.07
C GLY A 101 -24.54 2.83 17.29
N VAL A 102 -24.60 2.04 18.35
CA VAL A 102 -23.80 2.29 19.60
C VAL A 102 -22.28 2.29 19.27
N PHE A 103 -21.89 1.54 18.24
CA PHE A 103 -20.54 1.55 17.67
C PHE A 103 -20.66 1.86 16.17
N PRO A 104 -20.27 3.07 15.71
CA PRO A 104 -20.34 3.43 14.30
C PRO A 104 -19.39 2.55 13.48
N ARG A 105 -19.91 2.01 12.36
CA ARG A 105 -19.16 1.16 11.43
C ARG A 105 -18.90 1.95 10.15
N VAL A 106 -17.69 1.84 9.59
CA VAL A 106 -17.24 2.66 8.47
C VAL A 106 -16.90 1.77 7.27
N GLY A 107 -17.46 2.11 6.11
CA GLY A 107 -17.06 1.57 4.80
C GLY A 107 -16.38 2.66 3.98
N LEU A 108 -15.37 2.27 3.19
CA LEU A 108 -14.57 3.17 2.35
C LEU A 108 -14.55 2.64 0.91
N LEU A 109 -14.61 3.56 -0.07
CA LEU A 109 -14.42 3.27 -1.49
C LEU A 109 -13.75 4.46 -2.17
N ASP A 110 -12.75 4.19 -3.02
CA ASP A 110 -12.15 5.21 -3.88
C ASP A 110 -12.98 5.36 -5.16
N LEU A 111 -13.41 6.58 -5.44
CA LEU A 111 -14.28 6.91 -6.55
C LEU A 111 -13.65 7.98 -7.43
N THR A 112 -13.50 7.70 -8.72
CA THR A 112 -13.06 8.72 -9.69
C THR A 112 -14.27 9.29 -10.41
N ILE A 113 -14.43 10.61 -10.32
CA ILE A 113 -15.47 11.38 -11.00
C ILE A 113 -14.79 12.23 -12.06
N GLY A 114 -15.13 12.02 -13.33
CA GLY A 114 -14.54 12.78 -14.42
C GLY A 114 -15.48 12.87 -15.62
N ASN A 115 -15.49 13.99 -16.32
CA ASN A 115 -15.98 14.05 -17.68
C ASN A 115 -14.94 13.42 -18.61
N VAL A 116 -15.26 12.29 -19.23
CA VAL A 116 -14.63 11.94 -20.50
C VAL A 116 -15.12 13.00 -21.47
N GLY A 117 -14.26 13.95 -21.86
CA GLY A 117 -14.57 14.90 -22.92
C GLY A 117 -15.01 14.14 -24.18
N PRO A 118 -15.90 14.73 -25.01
CA PRO A 118 -16.32 14.07 -26.24
C PRO A 118 -15.08 13.72 -27.06
N GLN A 119 -14.97 12.45 -27.45
CA GLN A 119 -13.94 11.97 -28.37
C GLN A 119 -14.00 12.83 -29.62
N GLY A 120 -12.89 13.45 -29.98
CA GLY A 120 -12.78 14.20 -31.22
C GLY A 120 -13.20 13.36 -32.41
N PRO A 121 -13.77 13.97 -33.48
CA PRO A 121 -14.19 13.23 -34.66
C PRO A 121 -13.02 12.41 -35.20
N ALA A 122 -13.27 11.14 -35.49
CA ALA A 122 -12.31 10.25 -36.11
C ALA A 122 -11.80 10.86 -37.42
N GLY A 123 -10.50 10.94 -37.62
CA GLY A 123 -9.91 11.34 -38.88
C GLY A 123 -10.39 10.38 -40.00
N PRO A 124 -10.40 10.84 -41.28
CA PRO A 124 -10.81 9.99 -42.39
C PRO A 124 -9.89 8.75 -42.44
N PRO A 125 -10.44 7.56 -42.72
CA PRO A 125 -9.63 6.35 -42.86
C PRO A 125 -8.55 6.54 -43.92
N GLY A 126 -7.31 6.24 -43.59
CA GLY A 126 -6.25 6.11 -44.58
C GLY A 126 -6.56 4.95 -45.55
N PRO A 127 -6.01 4.98 -46.78
CA PRO A 127 -6.21 3.89 -47.72
C PRO A 127 -5.70 2.59 -47.12
N GLN A 128 -6.51 1.53 -47.19
CA GLN A 128 -6.20 0.22 -46.69
C GLN A 128 -4.96 -0.34 -47.37
N GLY A 129 -3.90 -0.60 -46.64
CA GLY A 129 -2.73 -1.28 -47.14
C GLY A 129 -3.06 -2.72 -47.57
N PRO A 130 -2.29 -3.33 -48.49
CA PRO A 130 -2.50 -4.71 -48.89
C PRO A 130 -2.42 -5.63 -47.68
N GLN A 131 -3.37 -6.56 -47.60
CA GLN A 131 -3.43 -7.55 -46.53
C GLN A 131 -2.18 -8.42 -46.56
N GLY A 132 -1.40 -8.40 -45.49
CA GLY A 132 -0.28 -9.32 -45.30
C GLY A 132 -0.72 -10.78 -45.20
N PRO A 133 0.13 -11.74 -45.52
CA PRO A 133 -0.18 -13.16 -45.41
C PRO A 133 -0.59 -13.48 -43.96
N GLN A 134 -1.64 -14.24 -43.80
CA GLN A 134 -2.14 -14.68 -42.49
C GLN A 134 -1.05 -15.47 -41.75
N GLY A 135 -0.61 -15.01 -40.60
CA GLY A 135 0.29 -15.74 -39.76
C GLY A 135 -0.31 -17.06 -39.26
N PRO A 136 0.52 -18.05 -38.90
CA PRO A 136 0.05 -19.32 -38.38
C PRO A 136 -0.83 -19.08 -37.14
N THR A 137 -1.97 -19.80 -37.08
CA THR A 137 -2.90 -19.74 -35.98
C THR A 137 -2.16 -20.01 -34.67
N GLY A 138 -2.13 -19.03 -33.78
CA GLY A 138 -1.59 -19.22 -32.43
C GLY A 138 -2.27 -20.37 -31.72
N ARG A 139 -1.52 -21.16 -30.95
CA ARG A 139 -2.09 -22.23 -30.14
C ARG A 139 -3.17 -21.65 -29.25
N GLN A 140 -4.35 -22.29 -29.25
CA GLN A 140 -5.45 -21.94 -28.37
C GLN A 140 -4.96 -22.00 -26.91
N GLY A 141 -5.06 -20.91 -26.18
CA GLY A 141 -4.75 -20.89 -24.76
C GLY A 141 -5.64 -21.89 -24.01
N VAL A 142 -5.09 -22.57 -23.02
CA VAL A 142 -5.86 -23.44 -22.14
C VAL A 142 -7.07 -22.67 -21.59
N PRO A 143 -8.28 -23.27 -21.60
CA PRO A 143 -9.47 -22.62 -21.06
C PRO A 143 -9.23 -22.20 -19.62
N GLY A 144 -9.41 -20.92 -19.31
CA GLY A 144 -9.40 -20.45 -17.94
C GLY A 144 -10.48 -21.17 -17.15
N PHE A 145 -10.17 -21.56 -15.91
CA PHE A 145 -11.16 -22.17 -15.02
C PHE A 145 -12.35 -21.23 -14.90
N ALA A 146 -13.56 -21.75 -15.18
CA ALA A 146 -14.81 -21.00 -15.01
C ALA A 146 -14.94 -20.56 -13.54
N ARG A 147 -14.98 -19.26 -13.31
CA ARG A 147 -15.19 -18.68 -11.98
C ARG A 147 -16.69 -18.86 -11.62
N PRO A 148 -17.01 -19.31 -10.40
CA PRO A 148 -18.36 -19.14 -9.87
C PRO A 148 -18.66 -17.64 -9.79
N ALA A 149 -19.77 -17.21 -10.35
CA ALA A 149 -20.23 -15.83 -10.24
C ALA A 149 -20.57 -15.52 -8.77
N GLY A 150 -19.93 -14.49 -8.18
CA GLY A 150 -20.43 -13.92 -6.94
C GLY A 150 -19.44 -13.57 -5.82
N LEU A 151 -18.13 -13.76 -5.96
CA LEU A 151 -17.18 -13.30 -4.94
C LEU A 151 -16.16 -12.33 -5.56
N ALA A 152 -16.34 -11.04 -5.27
CA ALA A 152 -15.27 -10.05 -5.43
C ALA A 152 -14.19 -10.37 -4.40
N ILE A 153 -13.18 -11.12 -4.82
CA ILE A 153 -12.06 -11.47 -3.95
C ILE A 153 -11.09 -10.29 -4.00
N ASN A 154 -10.86 -9.66 -2.85
CA ASN A 154 -9.79 -8.69 -2.68
C ASN A 154 -8.46 -9.36 -3.10
N PRO A 155 -7.70 -8.81 -4.08
CA PRO A 155 -6.45 -9.40 -4.55
C PRO A 155 -5.44 -9.63 -3.41
N LEU A 156 -5.44 -8.82 -2.37
CA LEU A 156 -4.62 -9.00 -1.17
C LEU A 156 -5.04 -10.22 -0.33
N GLN A 157 -6.34 -10.53 -0.24
CA GLN A 157 -6.82 -11.76 0.43
C GLN A 157 -6.48 -13.01 -0.37
N VAL A 158 -6.47 -12.94 -1.71
CA VAL A 158 -6.05 -14.07 -2.56
C VAL A 158 -4.56 -14.35 -2.44
N ALA A 159 -3.73 -13.30 -2.35
CA ALA A 159 -2.31 -13.45 -2.07
C ALA A 159 -2.08 -14.17 -0.72
N LEU A 160 -2.80 -13.79 0.34
CA LEU A 160 -2.69 -14.40 1.66
C LEU A 160 -3.15 -15.88 1.70
N LEU A 161 -4.18 -16.26 0.95
CA LEU A 161 -4.70 -17.64 0.93
C LEU A 161 -3.87 -18.60 0.09
N LYS A 162 -3.07 -18.12 -0.86
CA LYS A 162 -2.22 -18.96 -1.72
C LYS A 162 -0.86 -19.31 -1.12
N TRP A 163 -0.46 -18.69 -0.02
CA TRP A 163 0.85 -18.95 0.60
C TRP A 163 0.92 -20.23 1.43
N ALA A 164 -0.21 -20.73 1.93
CA ALA A 164 -0.24 -21.94 2.77
C ALA A 164 0.25 -23.25 2.08
N PRO A 165 -0.01 -23.49 0.78
CA PRO A 165 0.49 -24.71 0.12
C PRO A 165 1.93 -24.61 -0.39
N TYR A 166 2.57 -23.42 -0.37
CA TYR A 166 3.91 -23.18 -0.92
C TYR A 166 5.00 -23.00 0.15
N SER A 167 4.72 -23.37 1.40
CA SER A 167 5.76 -23.36 2.43
C SER A 167 6.92 -24.29 2.05
N GLY A 168 8.12 -23.72 1.89
CA GLY A 168 9.32 -24.43 1.50
C GLY A 168 9.61 -24.49 -0.02
N VAL A 169 8.80 -23.83 -0.85
CA VAL A 169 9.12 -23.65 -2.28
C VAL A 169 10.05 -22.44 -2.43
N THR A 170 11.18 -22.64 -3.09
CA THR A 170 12.13 -21.59 -3.45
C THR A 170 12.10 -21.33 -4.94
N PHE A 171 12.18 -20.07 -5.32
CA PHE A 171 12.26 -19.66 -6.71
C PHE A 171 13.64 -19.07 -6.98
N PRO A 172 14.39 -19.60 -7.96
CA PRO A 172 15.72 -19.12 -8.26
C PRO A 172 15.66 -17.70 -8.85
N VAL A 173 16.53 -16.85 -8.35
CA VAL A 173 16.84 -15.52 -8.89
C VAL A 173 18.35 -15.42 -9.05
N GLU A 174 18.85 -14.27 -9.52
CA GLU A 174 20.27 -14.04 -9.66
C GLU A 174 20.98 -13.81 -8.29
N ASN A 175 22.30 -13.61 -8.33
CA ASN A 175 23.12 -13.53 -7.11
C ASN A 175 22.80 -12.30 -6.25
N GLY A 176 22.77 -12.53 -4.92
CA GLY A 176 22.61 -11.49 -3.91
C GLY A 176 21.26 -10.78 -3.96
N PRO A 177 20.12 -11.49 -3.93
CA PRO A 177 18.81 -10.84 -3.86
C PRO A 177 18.71 -9.99 -2.59
N PHE A 178 18.18 -8.77 -2.72
CA PHE A 178 18.10 -7.82 -1.64
C PHE A 178 16.71 -7.16 -1.53
N GLY A 179 16.39 -6.23 -2.41
CA GLY A 179 15.10 -5.53 -2.44
C GLY A 179 14.05 -6.34 -3.18
N ILE A 180 12.79 -6.19 -2.74
CA ILE A 180 11.64 -6.84 -3.36
C ILE A 180 10.48 -5.85 -3.45
N ALA A 181 9.74 -5.87 -4.58
CA ALA A 181 8.51 -5.10 -4.76
C ALA A 181 7.44 -5.94 -5.47
N PHE A 182 6.20 -5.58 -5.25
CA PHE A 182 5.03 -6.15 -5.94
C PHE A 182 4.37 -5.06 -6.79
N ASP A 183 4.13 -5.33 -8.08
CA ASP A 183 3.52 -4.38 -9.01
C ASP A 183 2.00 -4.57 -9.18
N GLY A 184 1.40 -5.44 -8.37
CA GLY A 184 -0.01 -5.82 -8.48
C GLY A 184 -0.23 -7.15 -9.20
N ALA A 185 0.74 -7.62 -10.01
CA ALA A 185 0.70 -8.87 -10.76
C ALA A 185 1.95 -9.74 -10.55
N ASN A 186 3.13 -9.12 -10.46
CA ASN A 186 4.43 -9.79 -10.43
C ASN A 186 5.28 -9.30 -9.26
N ILE A 187 6.26 -10.12 -8.90
CA ILE A 187 7.27 -9.82 -7.89
C ILE A 187 8.56 -9.42 -8.62
N TRP A 188 9.15 -8.31 -8.21
CA TRP A 188 10.41 -7.79 -8.72
C TRP A 188 11.47 -7.88 -7.66
N VAL A 189 12.62 -8.50 -7.97
CA VAL A 189 13.70 -8.77 -7.03
C VAL A 189 14.99 -8.12 -7.52
N ALA A 190 15.56 -7.23 -6.72
CA ALA A 190 16.87 -6.64 -7.00
C ALA A 190 17.98 -7.63 -6.63
N ASN A 191 18.86 -7.94 -7.57
CA ASN A 191 19.97 -8.88 -7.43
C ASN A 191 21.28 -8.11 -7.35
N SER A 192 21.69 -7.77 -6.14
CA SER A 192 22.83 -6.89 -5.88
C SER A 192 24.15 -7.43 -6.42
N GLY A 193 24.34 -8.74 -6.38
CA GLY A 193 25.56 -9.41 -6.87
C GLY A 193 25.63 -9.57 -8.39
N SER A 194 24.49 -9.46 -9.09
CA SER A 194 24.40 -9.66 -10.54
C SER A 194 24.08 -8.36 -11.32
N ASN A 195 23.90 -7.23 -10.64
CA ASN A 195 23.54 -5.94 -11.26
C ASN A 195 22.26 -6.04 -12.12
N SER A 196 21.28 -6.80 -11.63
CA SER A 196 20.05 -7.10 -12.35
C SER A 196 18.83 -7.03 -11.48
N VAL A 197 17.66 -7.06 -12.10
CA VAL A 197 16.36 -7.25 -11.44
C VAL A 197 15.67 -8.44 -12.10
N THR A 198 15.16 -9.38 -11.31
CA THR A 198 14.37 -10.52 -11.79
C THR A 198 12.90 -10.26 -11.55
N GLU A 199 12.08 -10.49 -12.59
CA GLU A 199 10.62 -10.47 -12.52
C GLU A 199 10.10 -11.91 -12.38
N LEU A 200 9.31 -12.16 -11.34
CA LEU A 200 8.65 -13.44 -11.09
C LEU A 200 7.14 -13.27 -11.14
N ARG A 201 6.46 -14.19 -11.82
CA ARG A 201 5.00 -14.23 -11.76
C ARG A 201 4.53 -14.58 -10.35
N SER A 202 3.69 -13.74 -9.75
CA SER A 202 3.26 -13.93 -8.36
C SER A 202 2.40 -15.18 -8.14
N SER A 203 1.76 -15.72 -9.19
CA SER A 203 0.87 -16.87 -9.05
C SER A 203 1.59 -18.22 -8.94
N ASP A 204 2.79 -18.34 -9.50
CA ASP A 204 3.53 -19.62 -9.59
C ASP A 204 5.06 -19.46 -9.47
N GLY A 205 5.57 -18.24 -9.33
CA GLY A 205 7.00 -17.96 -9.23
C GLY A 205 7.77 -18.14 -10.54
N ALA A 206 7.10 -18.27 -11.67
CA ALA A 206 7.77 -18.40 -12.97
C ALA A 206 8.60 -17.14 -13.26
N ASN A 207 9.87 -17.32 -13.65
CA ASN A 207 10.72 -16.22 -14.09
C ASN A 207 10.21 -15.68 -15.44
N LEU A 208 9.80 -14.41 -15.46
CA LEU A 208 9.29 -13.70 -16.64
C LEU A 208 10.40 -12.94 -17.36
N GLY A 209 11.49 -12.62 -16.67
CA GLY A 209 12.63 -11.90 -17.22
C GLY A 209 13.65 -11.50 -16.17
N THR A 210 14.88 -11.24 -16.65
CA THR A 210 15.95 -10.64 -15.86
C THR A 210 16.50 -9.45 -16.63
N PHE A 211 16.50 -8.28 -16.00
CA PHE A 211 16.78 -6.99 -16.62
C PHE A 211 18.01 -6.36 -15.99
N ASN A 212 18.95 -5.91 -16.81
CA ASN A 212 20.15 -5.24 -16.32
C ASN A 212 19.82 -3.84 -15.79
N VAL A 213 20.44 -3.48 -14.68
CA VAL A 213 20.38 -2.17 -14.04
C VAL A 213 21.79 -1.66 -13.68
N GLY A 214 21.90 -0.62 -12.90
CA GLY A 214 23.22 -0.15 -12.41
C GLY A 214 23.88 -1.12 -11.41
N ALA A 215 25.11 -0.81 -11.01
CA ALA A 215 25.87 -1.68 -10.10
C ALA A 215 25.29 -1.70 -8.67
N GLY A 216 25.23 -2.90 -8.09
CA GLY A 216 24.78 -3.14 -6.73
C GLY A 216 23.34 -2.66 -6.46
N PRO A 217 22.32 -3.16 -7.15
CA PRO A 217 20.94 -2.77 -6.90
C PRO A 217 20.49 -3.22 -5.51
N LEU A 218 19.79 -2.33 -4.79
CA LEU A 218 19.36 -2.53 -3.41
C LEU A 218 17.85 -2.34 -3.23
N GLY A 219 17.39 -1.09 -3.14
CA GLY A 219 15.98 -0.76 -2.95
C GLY A 219 15.20 -0.84 -4.27
N ILE A 220 13.93 -1.19 -4.16
CA ILE A 220 13.03 -1.31 -5.31
C ILE A 220 11.64 -0.80 -4.93
N ALA A 221 11.00 -0.01 -5.81
CA ALA A 221 9.65 0.49 -5.63
C ALA A 221 8.87 0.50 -6.96
N PHE A 222 7.56 0.37 -6.86
CA PHE A 222 6.62 0.46 -7.97
C PHE A 222 5.87 1.80 -7.93
N ASP A 223 5.78 2.51 -9.07
CA ASP A 223 5.10 3.81 -9.17
C ASP A 223 3.69 3.73 -9.79
N GLY A 224 3.17 2.52 -9.98
CA GLY A 224 1.89 2.27 -10.66
C GLY A 224 2.06 1.86 -12.14
N ALA A 225 3.23 2.11 -12.75
CA ALA A 225 3.54 1.75 -14.14
C ALA A 225 4.98 1.28 -14.33
N ASN A 226 5.89 1.70 -13.46
CA ASN A 226 7.32 1.45 -13.60
C ASN A 226 7.94 0.96 -12.27
N ILE A 227 9.04 0.26 -12.41
CA ILE A 227 9.89 -0.20 -11.32
C ILE A 227 11.08 0.76 -11.20
N TRP A 228 11.33 1.28 -10.02
CA TRP A 228 12.46 2.12 -9.69
C TRP A 228 13.43 1.37 -8.80
N VAL A 229 14.71 1.33 -9.20
CA VAL A 229 15.73 0.50 -8.55
C VAL A 229 16.92 1.37 -8.18
N THR A 230 17.26 1.42 -6.90
CA THR A 230 18.48 2.10 -6.44
C THR A 230 19.70 1.24 -6.73
N ASN A 231 20.74 1.83 -7.28
CA ASN A 231 22.01 1.17 -7.62
C ASN A 231 23.13 1.73 -6.74
N GLY A 232 23.34 1.09 -5.58
CA GLY A 232 24.27 1.57 -4.55
C GLY A 232 25.73 1.66 -5.02
N GLY A 233 26.13 0.78 -5.92
CA GLY A 233 27.50 0.76 -6.47
C GLY A 233 27.72 1.75 -7.61
N SER A 234 26.69 2.29 -8.25
CA SER A 234 26.82 3.25 -9.35
C SER A 234 26.16 4.61 -9.08
N ASN A 235 25.74 4.88 -7.83
CA ASN A 235 25.17 6.17 -7.41
C ASN A 235 24.04 6.64 -8.33
N SER A 236 23.13 5.74 -8.65
CA SER A 236 22.07 6.00 -9.60
C SER A 236 20.76 5.29 -9.25
N VAL A 237 19.70 5.66 -9.94
CA VAL A 237 18.40 4.97 -9.90
C VAL A 237 18.02 4.60 -11.31
N THR A 238 17.69 3.34 -11.57
CA THR A 238 17.18 2.87 -12.86
C THR A 238 15.67 2.79 -12.83
N LYS A 239 15.02 3.28 -13.89
CA LYS A 239 13.58 3.15 -14.13
C LYS A 239 13.33 2.10 -15.21
N LEU A 240 12.60 1.05 -14.87
CA LEU A 240 12.16 0.00 -15.79
C LEU A 240 10.65 0.11 -16.00
N ARG A 241 10.17 -0.14 -17.22
CA ARG A 241 8.72 -0.30 -17.45
C ARG A 241 8.26 -1.64 -16.89
N ALA A 242 7.24 -1.63 -16.03
CA ALA A 242 6.79 -2.85 -15.38
C ALA A 242 6.15 -3.87 -16.33
N SER A 243 5.62 -3.45 -17.49
CA SER A 243 4.96 -4.35 -18.43
C SER A 243 5.91 -5.22 -19.26
N ASP A 244 7.19 -4.83 -19.42
CA ASP A 244 8.14 -5.50 -20.32
C ASP A 244 9.60 -5.41 -19.87
N GLY A 245 9.88 -4.79 -18.71
CA GLY A 245 11.23 -4.59 -18.18
C GLY A 245 12.10 -3.62 -18.98
N ALA A 246 11.55 -2.88 -19.96
CA ALA A 246 12.31 -1.93 -20.76
C ALA A 246 12.92 -0.83 -19.89
N ASN A 247 14.23 -0.59 -20.05
CA ASN A 247 14.94 0.49 -19.37
C ASN A 247 14.50 1.85 -19.95
N LEU A 248 13.84 2.67 -19.13
CA LEU A 248 13.35 4.00 -19.48
C LEU A 248 14.32 5.11 -19.10
N GLY A 249 15.39 4.79 -18.39
CA GLY A 249 16.42 5.74 -18.01
C GLY A 249 17.15 5.35 -16.73
N THR A 250 18.34 5.91 -16.56
CA THR A 250 19.13 5.82 -15.33
C THR A 250 19.50 7.24 -14.90
N PHE A 251 19.17 7.59 -13.67
CA PHE A 251 19.26 8.94 -13.14
C PHE A 251 20.29 8.98 -12.01
N GLY A 252 21.23 9.93 -12.05
CA GLY A 252 22.21 10.13 -11.01
C GLY A 252 21.56 10.63 -9.72
N VAL A 253 22.01 10.11 -8.59
CA VAL A 253 21.64 10.55 -7.23
C VAL A 253 22.91 10.70 -6.39
N GLU A 254 22.73 11.15 -5.14
CA GLU A 254 23.83 11.23 -4.18
C GLU A 254 24.47 9.85 -3.92
N PHE A 255 25.59 9.87 -3.21
CA PHE A 255 26.43 8.72 -2.93
C PHE A 255 25.69 7.57 -2.23
N SER A 256 25.90 6.34 -2.71
CA SER A 256 25.41 5.09 -2.11
C SER A 256 23.89 5.07 -1.84
N PRO A 257 23.03 5.20 -2.86
CA PRO A 257 21.59 5.11 -2.69
C PRO A 257 21.17 3.74 -2.16
N PHE A 258 20.20 3.74 -1.21
CA PHE A 258 19.78 2.53 -0.54
C PHE A 258 18.26 2.28 -0.69
N GLY A 259 17.42 3.04 -0.01
CA GLY A 259 15.98 2.90 -0.04
C GLY A 259 15.32 3.76 -1.11
N VAL A 260 14.14 3.36 -1.55
CA VAL A 260 13.33 4.11 -2.52
C VAL A 260 11.84 4.02 -2.14
N ALA A 261 11.13 5.14 -2.26
CA ALA A 261 9.69 5.20 -2.06
C ALA A 261 9.02 6.09 -3.10
N PHE A 262 7.76 5.81 -3.43
CA PHE A 262 6.92 6.60 -4.31
C PHE A 262 5.86 7.35 -3.49
N ASP A 263 5.68 8.66 -3.74
CA ASP A 263 4.73 9.51 -3.02
C ASP A 263 3.42 9.78 -3.80
N GLY A 264 3.20 9.04 -4.90
CA GLY A 264 2.08 9.25 -5.83
C GLY A 264 2.43 10.12 -7.04
N ALA A 265 3.53 10.89 -7.00
CA ALA A 265 3.99 11.76 -8.08
C ALA A 265 5.51 11.75 -8.26
N ASN A 266 6.25 11.48 -7.19
CA ASN A 266 7.70 11.58 -7.14
C ASN A 266 8.32 10.35 -6.50
N ILE A 267 9.57 10.12 -6.85
CA ILE A 267 10.43 9.09 -6.25
C ILE A 267 11.35 9.75 -5.24
N TRP A 268 11.44 9.17 -4.07
CA TRP A 268 12.31 9.60 -2.99
C TRP A 268 13.36 8.52 -2.74
N VAL A 269 14.62 8.89 -2.77
CA VAL A 269 15.76 7.98 -2.71
C VAL A 269 16.67 8.37 -1.56
N THR A 270 16.91 7.46 -0.64
CA THR A 270 17.89 7.66 0.42
C THR A 270 19.30 7.47 -0.12
N SER A 271 20.21 8.40 0.18
CA SER A 271 21.58 8.40 -0.31
C SER A 271 22.50 9.10 0.69
N GLY A 272 23.54 8.41 1.20
CA GLY A 272 24.44 9.00 2.19
C GLY A 272 23.67 9.57 3.38
N GLU A 273 23.78 10.86 3.65
CA GLU A 273 23.09 11.56 4.76
C GLU A 273 21.88 12.38 4.28
N SER A 274 21.37 12.08 3.10
CA SER A 274 20.32 12.85 2.44
C SER A 274 19.26 11.99 1.78
N VAL A 275 18.20 12.64 1.31
CA VAL A 275 17.16 12.04 0.47
C VAL A 275 17.03 12.90 -0.79
N THR A 276 17.16 12.27 -1.94
CA THR A 276 16.94 12.92 -3.25
C THR A 276 15.51 12.68 -3.72
N LYS A 277 14.82 13.74 -4.11
CA LYS A 277 13.49 13.70 -4.73
C LYS A 277 13.61 13.81 -6.25
N LEU A 278 13.05 12.86 -6.98
CA LEU A 278 12.99 12.82 -8.44
C LEU A 278 11.54 12.88 -8.90
N ARG A 279 11.27 13.54 -10.02
CA ARG A 279 9.95 13.47 -10.64
C ARG A 279 9.74 12.08 -11.28
N ALA A 280 8.67 11.37 -10.93
CA ALA A 280 8.46 10.02 -11.43
C ALA A 280 8.21 9.93 -12.94
N SER A 281 7.68 10.99 -13.57
CA SER A 281 7.42 10.99 -15.02
C SER A 281 8.70 10.90 -15.86
N ASP A 282 9.75 11.66 -15.50
CA ASP A 282 10.95 11.85 -16.33
C ASP A 282 12.28 11.68 -15.58
N GLY A 283 12.26 11.44 -14.26
CA GLY A 283 13.46 11.31 -13.43
C GLY A 283 14.17 12.62 -13.10
N ALA A 284 13.58 13.78 -13.43
CA ALA A 284 14.18 15.07 -13.16
C ALA A 284 14.38 15.30 -11.65
N PRO A 285 15.57 15.76 -11.20
CA PRO A 285 15.80 16.04 -9.78
C PRO A 285 14.98 17.26 -9.34
N LEU A 286 14.27 17.12 -8.22
CA LEU A 286 13.45 18.17 -7.64
C LEU A 286 14.05 18.75 -6.34
N GLY A 287 15.07 18.10 -5.80
CA GLY A 287 15.79 18.57 -4.62
C GLY A 287 16.47 17.44 -3.84
N THR A 288 17.38 17.81 -2.98
CA THR A 288 18.06 16.91 -2.04
C THR A 288 17.92 17.50 -0.63
N PHE A 289 17.53 16.66 0.33
CA PHE A 289 17.16 17.05 1.68
C PHE A 289 18.03 16.31 2.70
N PHE A 290 18.76 17.05 3.52
CA PHE A 290 19.61 16.49 4.57
C PHE A 290 18.76 15.90 5.71
N VAL A 291 19.11 14.72 6.20
CA VAL A 291 18.37 14.00 7.26
C VAL A 291 19.16 13.76 8.54
N GLY A 292 20.41 14.19 8.60
CA GLY A 292 21.18 14.21 9.84
C GLY A 292 21.86 12.89 10.22
N GLY A 293 21.97 11.94 9.30
CA GLY A 293 22.65 10.65 9.48
C GLY A 293 22.53 9.78 8.25
N ASN A 294 23.23 8.66 8.21
CA ASN A 294 23.15 7.75 7.06
C ASN A 294 21.73 7.28 6.83
N ALA A 295 21.17 7.65 5.67
CA ALA A 295 19.80 7.37 5.30
C ALA A 295 19.63 5.94 4.77
N PHE A 296 18.78 5.14 5.40
CA PHE A 296 18.51 3.75 5.04
C PHE A 296 17.06 3.55 4.58
N GLY A 297 16.23 2.99 5.45
CA GLY A 297 14.83 2.73 5.15
C GLY A 297 14.04 4.01 4.93
N ILE A 298 13.06 3.95 4.02
CA ILE A 298 12.19 5.06 3.66
C ILE A 298 10.76 4.57 3.48
N ALA A 299 9.79 5.35 3.96
CA ALA A 299 8.36 5.06 3.79
C ALA A 299 7.57 6.35 3.56
N PHE A 300 6.46 6.25 2.84
CA PHE A 300 5.50 7.33 2.61
C PHE A 300 4.23 7.06 3.43
N ASP A 301 3.72 8.08 4.16
CA ASP A 301 2.52 7.96 5.00
C ASP A 301 1.24 8.54 4.37
N GLY A 302 1.30 8.88 3.08
CA GLY A 302 0.23 9.57 2.35
C GLY A 302 0.41 11.09 2.27
N ALA A 303 1.27 11.69 3.12
CA ALA A 303 1.54 13.12 3.16
C ALA A 303 3.02 13.45 3.40
N ASN A 304 3.73 12.55 4.07
CA ASN A 304 5.10 12.77 4.50
C ASN A 304 6.00 11.57 4.18
N ILE A 305 7.27 11.87 4.02
CA ILE A 305 8.33 10.88 3.86
C ILE A 305 9.00 10.67 5.23
N TRP A 306 9.11 9.42 5.63
CA TRP A 306 9.77 9.01 6.84
C TRP A 306 11.05 8.27 6.52
N VAL A 307 12.18 8.71 7.06
CA VAL A 307 13.51 8.20 6.72
C VAL A 307 14.22 7.78 7.97
N VAL A 308 14.74 6.56 7.98
CA VAL A 308 15.64 6.09 9.03
C VAL A 308 17.02 6.71 8.79
N ALA A 309 17.47 7.54 9.71
CA ALA A 309 18.80 8.12 9.74
C ALA A 309 19.64 7.43 10.83
N ALA A 310 20.60 6.61 10.43
CA ALA A 310 21.49 5.90 11.34
C ALA A 310 22.78 6.71 11.56
N GLY A 311 23.42 6.51 12.72
CA GLY A 311 24.65 7.23 13.08
C GLY A 311 24.85 7.28 14.59
N GLN A 312 25.57 8.29 15.05
CA GLN A 312 25.83 8.48 16.48
C GLN A 312 24.54 8.74 17.28
N PHE A 313 23.57 9.41 16.68
CA PHE A 313 22.24 9.70 17.25
C PHE A 313 21.15 9.20 16.32
N PRO A 314 20.83 7.88 16.33
CA PRO A 314 19.86 7.32 15.41
C PRO A 314 18.48 7.90 15.62
N HIS A 315 17.82 8.27 14.52
CA HIS A 315 16.48 8.84 14.55
C HIS A 315 15.72 8.51 13.26
N VAL A 316 14.42 8.78 13.28
CA VAL A 316 13.60 8.84 12.08
C VAL A 316 13.32 10.30 11.76
N CYS A 317 13.74 10.75 10.58
CA CYS A 317 13.44 12.07 10.06
C CYS A 317 12.10 12.04 9.33
N LYS A 318 11.21 13.00 9.63
CA LYS A 318 9.95 13.21 8.92
C LYS A 318 10.07 14.40 8.00
N LEU A 319 9.90 14.21 6.71
CA LEU A 319 9.91 15.28 5.70
C LEU A 319 8.51 15.45 5.11
N GLN A 320 8.11 16.69 4.88
CA GLN A 320 6.88 16.99 4.14
C GLN A 320 7.08 16.62 2.67
N ALA A 321 6.24 15.72 2.13
CA ALA A 321 6.43 15.22 0.76
C ALA A 321 6.26 16.31 -0.32
N SER A 322 5.47 17.36 -0.06
CA SER A 322 5.27 18.44 -1.03
C SER A 322 6.54 19.25 -1.30
N ASN A 323 7.33 19.59 -0.27
CA ASN A 323 8.46 20.52 -0.38
C ASN A 323 9.77 20.05 0.28
N GLY A 324 9.78 18.89 0.95
CA GLY A 324 10.95 18.34 1.65
C GLY A 324 11.28 19.00 2.99
N ALA A 325 10.41 19.85 3.52
CA ALA A 325 10.63 20.50 4.81
C ALA A 325 10.74 19.43 5.93
N ASN A 326 11.76 19.55 6.78
CA ASN A 326 11.91 18.69 7.96
C ASN A 326 10.84 19.09 9.01
N LEU A 327 9.97 18.14 9.34
CA LEU A 327 8.87 18.29 10.32
C LEU A 327 9.24 17.75 11.70
N GLY A 328 10.41 17.11 11.84
CA GLY A 328 10.93 16.61 13.10
C GLY A 328 11.82 15.38 12.95
N ASN A 329 12.64 15.17 13.96
CA ASN A 329 13.51 14.02 14.11
C ASN A 329 13.11 13.27 15.38
N PHE A 330 12.80 11.99 15.27
CA PHE A 330 12.26 11.15 16.34
C PHE A 330 13.28 10.08 16.72
N PRO A 331 13.82 10.08 17.94
CA PRO A 331 14.86 9.13 18.35
C PRO A 331 14.38 7.69 18.27
N VAL A 332 15.25 6.81 17.75
CA VAL A 332 15.07 5.35 17.71
C VAL A 332 16.37 4.65 18.04
N ASN A 333 16.35 3.34 18.25
CA ASN A 333 17.55 2.56 18.60
C ASN A 333 18.17 1.92 17.35
N ALA A 334 19.02 2.68 16.61
CA ALA A 334 19.77 2.17 15.45
C ALA A 334 18.89 1.44 14.43
N GLY A 335 18.03 2.20 13.75
CA GLY A 335 17.05 1.69 12.80
C GLY A 335 17.64 1.16 11.48
N GLY A 336 16.90 0.30 10.80
CA GLY A 336 17.21 -0.24 9.48
C GLY A 336 16.03 -0.14 8.54
N GLY A 337 15.05 -1.03 8.65
CA GLY A 337 13.81 -1.01 7.88
C GLY A 337 12.73 -0.13 8.51
N ILE A 338 11.79 0.33 7.69
CA ILE A 338 10.66 1.16 8.09
C ILE A 338 9.41 0.77 7.30
N ALA A 339 8.25 0.76 7.95
CA ALA A 339 6.96 0.52 7.32
C ALA A 339 5.88 1.42 7.93
N PHE A 340 4.85 1.72 7.13
CA PHE A 340 3.65 2.46 7.53
C PHE A 340 2.45 1.51 7.58
N ASP A 341 1.67 1.54 8.68
CA ASP A 341 0.50 0.66 8.89
C ASP A 341 -0.84 1.35 8.63
N GLY A 342 -0.82 2.54 8.03
CA GLY A 342 -2.01 3.39 7.84
C GLY A 342 -2.21 4.44 8.95
N ALA A 343 -1.57 4.27 10.12
CA ALA A 343 -1.67 5.19 11.25
C ALA A 343 -0.33 5.43 11.96
N ASN A 344 0.57 4.47 11.90
CA ASN A 344 1.84 4.47 12.61
C ASN A 344 3.01 4.08 11.72
N ILE A 345 4.18 4.53 12.11
CA ILE A 345 5.47 4.17 11.54
C ILE A 345 6.12 3.12 12.43
N TRP A 346 6.57 2.03 11.83
CA TRP A 346 7.25 0.96 12.50
C TRP A 346 8.69 0.87 12.00
N VAL A 347 9.65 0.82 12.93
CA VAL A 347 11.09 0.89 12.64
C VAL A 347 11.81 -0.25 13.31
N THR A 348 12.56 -1.04 12.54
CA THR A 348 13.41 -2.10 13.10
C THR A 348 14.63 -1.51 13.78
N ASN A 349 14.95 -1.99 14.99
CA ASN A 349 16.12 -1.60 15.77
C ASN A 349 17.09 -2.77 15.87
N ARG A 350 18.02 -2.84 14.92
CA ARG A 350 18.96 -3.95 14.79
C ARG A 350 19.80 -4.20 16.05
N GLY A 351 20.27 -3.13 16.70
CA GLY A 351 21.15 -3.21 17.88
C GLY A 351 20.45 -3.61 19.17
N SER A 352 19.13 -3.41 19.26
CA SER A 352 18.34 -3.73 20.48
C SER A 352 17.33 -4.86 20.28
N ASN A 353 17.35 -5.55 19.13
CA ASN A 353 16.46 -6.68 18.83
C ASN A 353 14.97 -6.33 19.07
N SER A 354 14.58 -5.16 18.59
CA SER A 354 13.24 -4.64 18.82
C SER A 354 12.70 -3.88 17.60
N VAL A 355 11.43 -3.52 17.66
CA VAL A 355 10.77 -2.63 16.70
C VAL A 355 10.15 -1.47 17.45
N THR A 356 10.44 -0.24 17.05
CA THR A 356 9.80 0.96 17.60
C THR A 356 8.58 1.33 16.79
N LYS A 357 7.49 1.66 17.46
CA LYS A 357 6.25 2.18 16.89
C LYS A 357 6.14 3.67 17.17
N LEU A 358 6.00 4.49 16.13
CA LEU A 358 5.79 5.94 16.21
C LEU A 358 4.42 6.27 15.64
N ARG A 359 3.72 7.24 16.23
CA ARG A 359 2.47 7.76 15.66
C ARG A 359 2.79 8.62 14.43
N ALA A 360 2.22 8.30 13.26
CA ALA A 360 2.52 9.02 12.02
C ALA A 360 2.07 10.49 12.05
N SER A 361 0.99 10.85 12.76
CA SER A 361 0.52 12.23 12.84
C SER A 361 1.50 13.19 13.51
N GLY A 362 2.25 12.73 14.55
CA GLY A 362 3.10 13.62 15.35
C GLY A 362 4.45 13.03 15.78
N GLY A 363 4.80 11.81 15.35
CA GLY A 363 6.06 11.17 15.71
C GLY A 363 6.16 10.67 17.16
N ALA A 364 5.08 10.73 17.94
CA ALA A 364 5.09 10.27 19.32
C ALA A 364 5.46 8.79 19.39
N ASN A 365 6.44 8.45 20.24
CA ASN A 365 6.81 7.06 20.50
C ASN A 365 5.70 6.36 21.27
N LEU A 366 5.15 5.29 20.67
CA LEU A 366 4.06 4.48 21.23
C LEU A 366 4.56 3.20 21.90
N GLY A 367 5.87 2.96 21.89
CA GLY A 367 6.51 1.82 22.50
C GLY A 367 7.45 1.07 21.59
N SER A 368 8.18 0.13 22.18
CA SER A 368 9.06 -0.80 21.49
C SER A 368 8.63 -2.24 21.78
N TYR A 369 8.64 -3.06 20.75
CA TYR A 369 8.19 -4.46 20.77
C TYR A 369 9.39 -5.36 20.52
N ALA A 370 9.50 -6.46 21.25
CA ALA A 370 10.60 -7.41 21.04
C ALA A 370 10.49 -8.07 19.66
N ALA A 371 11.64 -8.24 19.02
CA ALA A 371 11.82 -8.99 17.77
C ALA A 371 12.89 -10.07 17.97
N GLY A 372 13.16 -10.85 16.93
CA GLY A 372 14.32 -11.75 16.93
C GLY A 372 15.65 -11.00 16.79
N THR A 373 16.75 -11.73 16.71
CA THR A 373 18.09 -11.14 16.70
C THR A 373 18.42 -10.47 15.36
N SER A 374 18.86 -9.22 15.42
CA SER A 374 19.19 -8.37 14.26
C SER A 374 18.01 -8.19 13.30
N PRO A 375 16.90 -7.55 13.71
CA PRO A 375 15.79 -7.24 12.82
C PRO A 375 16.24 -6.23 11.75
N VAL A 376 15.86 -6.49 10.48
CA VAL A 376 16.27 -5.67 9.32
C VAL A 376 15.08 -5.29 8.45
N GLY A 377 14.46 -6.27 7.77
CA GLY A 377 13.31 -6.01 6.90
C GLY A 377 12.02 -5.91 7.71
N ILE A 378 11.11 -5.05 7.26
CA ILE A 378 9.80 -4.86 7.88
C ILE A 378 8.75 -4.59 6.81
N ALA A 379 7.58 -5.19 6.94
CA ALA A 379 6.46 -5.00 6.03
C ALA A 379 5.13 -5.03 6.78
N PHE A 380 4.13 -4.34 6.25
CA PHE A 380 2.75 -4.38 6.70
C PHE A 380 1.90 -5.18 5.70
N ASP A 381 1.12 -6.14 6.17
CA ASP A 381 0.27 -7.00 5.32
C ASP A 381 -1.19 -6.53 5.22
N GLY A 382 -1.50 -5.35 5.76
CA GLY A 382 -2.85 -4.81 5.90
C GLY A 382 -3.48 -5.08 7.27
N ALA A 383 -2.87 -5.94 8.10
CA ALA A 383 -3.35 -6.26 9.44
C ALA A 383 -2.22 -6.41 10.47
N ASN A 384 -1.06 -6.88 10.06
CA ASN A 384 0.07 -7.21 10.92
C ASN A 384 1.37 -6.64 10.40
N ILE A 385 2.32 -6.46 11.30
CA ILE A 385 3.70 -6.11 10.97
C ILE A 385 4.56 -7.39 10.94
N TRP A 386 5.27 -7.60 9.86
CA TRP A 386 6.19 -8.72 9.68
C TRP A 386 7.63 -8.21 9.71
N VAL A 387 8.50 -8.88 10.44
CA VAL A 387 9.88 -8.44 10.68
C VAL A 387 10.84 -9.60 10.45
N THR A 388 11.81 -9.42 9.55
CA THR A 388 12.87 -10.41 9.33
C THR A 388 14.02 -10.20 10.29
N ASN A 389 14.53 -11.29 10.89
CA ASN A 389 15.60 -11.28 11.87
C ASN A 389 16.78 -12.06 11.34
N THR A 390 17.82 -11.35 10.89
CA THR A 390 18.91 -11.92 10.09
C THR A 390 19.84 -12.84 10.87
N SER A 391 20.02 -12.61 12.18
CA SER A 391 20.92 -13.44 13.00
C SER A 391 20.24 -14.60 13.71
N SER A 392 18.91 -14.61 13.79
CA SER A 392 18.13 -15.73 14.34
C SER A 392 17.45 -16.58 13.26
N ASN A 393 17.56 -16.21 11.98
CA ASN A 393 16.90 -16.88 10.85
C ASN A 393 15.39 -17.06 11.06
N THR A 394 14.73 -16.02 11.60
CA THR A 394 13.30 -16.05 11.91
C THR A 394 12.57 -14.84 11.32
N VAL A 395 11.25 -14.95 11.29
CA VAL A 395 10.34 -13.83 11.02
C VAL A 395 9.41 -13.68 12.20
N ASN A 396 9.28 -12.45 12.73
CA ASN A 396 8.26 -12.13 13.72
C ASN A 396 7.01 -11.57 13.04
N LYS A 397 5.89 -11.83 13.65
CA LYS A 397 4.60 -11.19 13.40
C LYS A 397 4.20 -10.40 14.64
N LEU A 398 3.92 -9.11 14.49
CA LEU A 398 3.50 -8.17 15.52
C LEU A 398 2.11 -7.62 15.23
#